data_516d6a5f0979a726aad2122bb3393918
#
_entry.id   516d6a5f0979a726aad2122bb3393918
#
_cell.length_a   1.000
_cell.length_b   1.000
_cell.length_c   1.000
_cell.angle_alpha   90.00
_cell.angle_beta   90.00
_cell.angle_gamma   90.00
#
_symmetry.space_group_name_H-M   'P 1'
#
loop_
_entity.id
_entity.type
_entity.pdbx_description
1 polymer ?
#
loop_
_entity_poly.entity_id
_entity_poly.type
_entity_poly.pdbx_seq_one_letter_code
_entity_poly.pdbx_strand_id
1 'polypeptide(L)'
;TLREALKQYIKEPLGISEMFYGPMEPSLCVPSSYGNPIEERMCAERQITFNGWRDKSLPVCGECNDGNAHYYWHGASGHAGIFATAGGLQKLCQFYMTTEKPAFLEAMNTSIFERGLGFDRSNVFPDGCGHSGFTGTSIWFSREHHIGAVILTNKFYRIEGEPPGNSNEFRRAVHYALIGKEPPIIA
;
A
#
# COMPACT_ATOMS: atom_id res chain seq x y z
N THR A 1 -12.22 -3.06 -17.14
CA THR A 1 -12.01 -3.46 -15.73
C THR A 1 -10.73 -2.84 -15.18
N LEU A 2 -10.59 -2.78 -13.83
CA LEU A 2 -9.33 -2.32 -13.19
C LEU A 2 -8.14 -3.21 -13.52
N ARG A 3 -8.35 -4.51 -13.73
CA ARG A 3 -7.29 -5.45 -14.15
C ARG A 3 -6.75 -5.10 -15.53
N GLU A 4 -7.61 -4.80 -16.47
CA GLU A 4 -7.23 -4.36 -17.82
C GLU A 4 -6.57 -2.99 -17.80
N ALA A 5 -7.11 -2.05 -17.01
CA ALA A 5 -6.50 -0.73 -16.85
C ALA A 5 -5.09 -0.81 -16.25
N LEU A 6 -4.88 -1.62 -15.20
CA LEU A 6 -3.56 -1.87 -14.64
C LEU A 6 -2.59 -2.41 -15.71
N LYS A 7 -3.04 -3.38 -16.51
CA LYS A 7 -2.23 -3.96 -17.59
C LYS A 7 -1.87 -2.90 -18.63
N GLN A 8 -2.87 -2.24 -19.20
CA GLN A 8 -2.74 -1.35 -20.36
C GLN A 8 -2.01 -0.04 -20.03
N TYR A 9 -2.28 0.55 -18.86
CA TYR A 9 -1.82 1.90 -18.51
C TYR A 9 -0.62 1.93 -17.57
N ILE A 10 -0.32 0.82 -16.89
CA ILE A 10 0.79 0.74 -15.93
C ILE A 10 1.80 -0.32 -16.33
N LYS A 11 1.38 -1.59 -16.40
CA LYS A 11 2.31 -2.70 -16.57
C LYS A 11 3.05 -2.64 -17.91
N GLU A 12 2.32 -2.57 -19.00
CA GLU A 12 2.89 -2.59 -20.35
C GLU A 12 3.78 -1.36 -20.62
N PRO A 13 3.30 -0.11 -20.38
CA PRO A 13 4.11 1.07 -20.62
C PRO A 13 5.37 1.18 -19.74
N LEU A 14 5.34 0.62 -18.53
CA LEU A 14 6.47 0.69 -17.59
C LEU A 14 7.33 -0.59 -17.56
N GLY A 15 7.00 -1.60 -18.35
CA GLY A 15 7.69 -2.89 -18.35
C GLY A 15 7.63 -3.61 -17.00
N ILE A 16 6.49 -3.49 -16.28
CA ILE A 16 6.28 -4.13 -14.98
C ILE A 16 5.57 -5.45 -15.20
N SER A 17 6.27 -6.57 -15.04
CA SER A 17 5.69 -7.92 -15.13
C SER A 17 5.02 -8.35 -13.81
N GLU A 18 5.62 -8.01 -12.68
CA GLU A 18 5.28 -8.52 -11.34
C GLU A 18 4.33 -7.57 -10.57
N MET A 19 3.19 -7.24 -11.17
CA MET A 19 2.13 -6.45 -10.53
C MET A 19 0.77 -6.92 -11.03
N PHE A 20 -0.12 -7.31 -10.12
CA PHE A 20 -1.40 -7.93 -10.45
C PHE A 20 -2.49 -7.56 -9.45
N TYR A 21 -3.73 -7.56 -9.88
CA TYR A 21 -4.86 -7.73 -8.96
C TYR A 21 -5.07 -9.21 -8.68
N GLY A 22 -5.21 -9.56 -7.41
CA GLY A 22 -5.52 -10.93 -6.97
C GLY A 22 -6.86 -11.50 -7.51
N PRO A 23 -7.18 -12.76 -7.28
CA PRO A 23 -6.40 -13.66 -6.44
C PRO A 23 -5.10 -14.11 -7.09
N MET A 24 -4.11 -14.42 -6.25
CA MET A 24 -2.81 -14.94 -6.63
C MET A 24 -2.61 -16.32 -6.03
N GLU A 25 -1.69 -17.09 -6.61
CA GLU A 25 -1.26 -18.36 -6.01
C GLU A 25 -0.65 -18.10 -4.62
N PRO A 26 -1.21 -18.70 -3.54
CA PRO A 26 -0.76 -18.43 -2.17
C PRO A 26 0.74 -18.67 -1.94
N SER A 27 1.31 -19.68 -2.60
CA SER A 27 2.75 -20.01 -2.50
C SER A 27 3.68 -18.89 -2.98
N LEU A 28 3.16 -17.94 -3.74
CA LEU A 28 3.89 -16.78 -4.26
C LEU A 28 3.67 -15.52 -3.41
N CYS A 29 2.86 -15.61 -2.36
CA CYS A 29 2.42 -14.46 -1.58
C CYS A 29 2.84 -14.56 -0.11
N VAL A 30 3.05 -13.41 0.49
CA VAL A 30 3.19 -13.31 1.95
C VAL A 30 1.79 -13.23 2.57
N PRO A 31 1.47 -14.03 3.59
CA PRO A 31 0.20 -13.93 4.30
C PRO A 31 0.07 -12.58 5.00
N SER A 32 -1.14 -12.02 5.05
CA SER A 32 -1.36 -10.66 5.54
C SER A 32 -2.03 -10.56 6.91
N SER A 33 -3.01 -11.38 7.21
CA SER A 33 -3.75 -11.36 8.49
C SER A 33 -4.52 -12.67 8.66
N TYR A 34 -5.25 -12.81 9.77
CA TYR A 34 -6.26 -13.85 9.96
C TYR A 34 -7.64 -13.21 9.94
N GLY A 35 -8.50 -13.62 9.01
CA GLY A 35 -9.84 -13.05 8.83
C GLY A 35 -9.85 -11.54 8.56
N ASN A 36 -10.97 -10.91 8.89
CA ASN A 36 -11.20 -9.45 8.76
C ASN A 36 -11.68 -8.84 10.10
N PRO A 37 -10.88 -8.90 11.18
CA PRO A 37 -11.35 -8.52 12.52
C PRO A 37 -11.74 -7.05 12.67
N ILE A 38 -11.21 -6.18 11.82
CA ILE A 38 -11.54 -4.73 11.83
C ILE A 38 -12.93 -4.52 11.25
N GLU A 39 -13.20 -5.09 10.08
CA GLU A 39 -14.51 -5.00 9.42
C GLU A 39 -15.60 -5.71 10.23
N GLU A 40 -15.28 -6.84 10.85
CA GLU A 40 -16.21 -7.53 11.76
C GLU A 40 -16.61 -6.63 12.94
N ARG A 41 -15.62 -5.97 13.58
CA ARG A 41 -15.87 -5.01 14.65
C ARG A 41 -16.70 -3.83 14.15
N MET A 42 -16.38 -3.27 13.00
CA MET A 42 -17.14 -2.16 12.39
C MET A 42 -18.60 -2.55 12.09
N CYS A 43 -18.84 -3.76 11.64
CA CYS A 43 -20.19 -4.29 11.44
C CYS A 43 -20.92 -4.45 12.78
N ALA A 44 -20.27 -5.04 13.78
CA ALA A 44 -20.85 -5.21 15.12
C ALA A 44 -21.21 -3.87 15.77
N GLU A 45 -20.33 -2.87 15.71
CA GLU A 45 -20.59 -1.51 16.23
C GLU A 45 -21.79 -0.82 15.52
N ARG A 46 -22.06 -1.18 14.28
CA ARG A 46 -23.18 -0.65 13.47
C ARG A 46 -24.41 -1.57 13.50
N GLN A 47 -24.39 -2.65 14.27
CA GLN A 47 -25.46 -3.65 14.32
C GLN A 47 -25.77 -4.28 12.93
N ILE A 48 -24.76 -4.41 12.09
CA ILE A 48 -24.85 -5.06 10.78
C ILE A 48 -24.45 -6.53 10.93
N THR A 49 -25.34 -7.44 10.50
CA THR A 49 -25.04 -8.88 10.44
C THR A 49 -24.50 -9.24 9.07
N PHE A 50 -23.33 -9.88 9.03
CA PHE A 50 -22.75 -10.45 7.82
C PHE A 50 -22.24 -11.86 8.13
N ASN A 51 -22.67 -12.85 7.35
CA ASN A 51 -22.39 -14.28 7.60
C ASN A 51 -21.31 -14.85 6.63
N GLY A 52 -20.76 -14.03 5.76
CA GLY A 52 -19.79 -14.45 4.74
C GLY A 52 -18.33 -14.23 5.09
N TRP A 53 -18.02 -14.09 6.40
CA TRP A 53 -16.65 -13.85 6.83
C TRP A 53 -15.70 -14.99 6.46
N ARG A 54 -14.46 -14.64 6.14
CA ARG A 54 -13.36 -15.59 5.94
C ARG A 54 -13.14 -16.43 7.21
N ASP A 55 -12.64 -17.65 6.99
CA ASP A 55 -12.18 -18.50 8.08
C ASP A 55 -10.99 -17.83 8.82
N LYS A 56 -11.16 -17.61 10.11
CA LYS A 56 -10.13 -16.98 10.97
C LYS A 56 -9.01 -17.94 11.37
N SER A 57 -9.17 -19.23 11.14
CA SER A 57 -8.13 -20.24 11.40
C SER A 57 -7.06 -20.26 10.31
N LEU A 58 -7.36 -19.68 9.15
CA LEU A 58 -6.47 -19.63 7.99
C LEU A 58 -5.96 -18.21 7.72
N PRO A 59 -4.69 -18.07 7.38
CA PRO A 59 -4.16 -16.76 7.00
C PRO A 59 -4.72 -16.29 5.65
N VAL A 60 -5.02 -15.01 5.53
CA VAL A 60 -5.35 -14.38 4.26
C VAL A 60 -4.07 -14.31 3.42
N CYS A 61 -3.99 -15.12 2.39
CA CYS A 61 -2.82 -15.25 1.50
C CYS A 61 -3.26 -15.37 0.05
N GLY A 62 -2.65 -14.59 -0.84
CA GLY A 62 -3.03 -14.56 -2.26
C GLY A 62 -4.34 -13.83 -2.56
N GLU A 63 -5.05 -13.37 -1.55
CA GLU A 63 -6.30 -12.62 -1.68
C GLU A 63 -6.18 -11.21 -1.11
N CYS A 64 -7.00 -10.28 -1.62
CA CYS A 64 -7.06 -8.92 -1.10
C CYS A 64 -7.40 -8.93 0.40
N ASN A 65 -6.58 -8.25 1.22
CA ASN A 65 -6.81 -8.18 2.66
C ASN A 65 -8.02 -7.31 3.02
N ASP A 66 -8.20 -6.18 2.35
CA ASP A 66 -9.31 -5.26 2.58
C ASP A 66 -10.66 -5.96 2.37
N GLY A 67 -11.52 -5.95 3.40
CA GLY A 67 -12.79 -6.66 3.38
C GLY A 67 -13.77 -6.10 2.35
N ASN A 68 -13.83 -4.77 2.18
CA ASN A 68 -14.73 -4.18 1.19
C ASN A 68 -14.29 -4.55 -0.23
N ALA A 69 -12.99 -4.48 -0.51
CA ALA A 69 -12.45 -4.89 -1.80
C ALA A 69 -12.66 -6.39 -2.05
N HIS A 70 -12.46 -7.22 -1.03
CA HIS A 70 -12.66 -8.67 -1.15
C HIS A 70 -14.12 -9.05 -1.38
N TYR A 71 -15.01 -8.65 -0.47
CA TYR A 71 -16.41 -9.13 -0.47
C TYR A 71 -17.27 -8.44 -1.52
N TYR A 72 -17.02 -7.17 -1.82
CA TYR A 72 -17.88 -6.39 -2.71
C TYR A 72 -17.30 -6.22 -4.13
N TRP A 73 -15.98 -6.01 -4.26
CA TRP A 73 -15.33 -5.76 -5.56
C TRP A 73 -14.48 -6.93 -6.07
N HIS A 74 -14.70 -8.14 -5.56
CA HIS A 74 -14.00 -9.35 -6.00
C HIS A 74 -12.46 -9.20 -6.04
N GLY A 75 -11.92 -8.53 -5.03
CA GLY A 75 -10.49 -8.35 -4.81
C GLY A 75 -9.81 -7.28 -5.65
N ALA A 76 -10.56 -6.48 -6.43
CA ALA A 76 -9.97 -5.42 -7.26
C ALA A 76 -10.70 -4.10 -7.09
N SER A 77 -10.14 -3.18 -6.33
CA SER A 77 -10.67 -1.83 -6.11
C SER A 77 -9.59 -0.77 -6.32
N GLY A 78 -9.99 0.50 -6.38
CA GLY A 78 -9.05 1.62 -6.56
C GLY A 78 -8.10 1.82 -5.37
N HIS A 79 -8.44 1.29 -4.19
CA HIS A 79 -7.67 1.49 -2.95
C HIS A 79 -7.01 0.22 -2.43
N ALA A 80 -7.35 -0.97 -2.96
CA ALA A 80 -6.81 -2.24 -2.48
C ALA A 80 -6.85 -3.36 -3.53
N GLY A 81 -6.05 -4.40 -3.34
CA GLY A 81 -6.09 -5.63 -4.11
C GLY A 81 -4.90 -5.86 -5.04
N ILE A 82 -3.97 -4.92 -5.15
CA ILE A 82 -2.75 -5.10 -5.95
C ILE A 82 -1.71 -5.90 -5.16
N PHE A 83 -1.16 -6.90 -5.80
CA PHE A 83 0.03 -7.66 -5.42
C PHE A 83 1.19 -7.24 -6.30
N ALA A 84 2.36 -7.04 -5.72
CA ALA A 84 3.56 -6.67 -6.45
C ALA A 84 4.82 -7.14 -5.74
N THR A 85 5.90 -7.27 -6.48
CA THR A 85 7.25 -7.40 -5.92
C THR A 85 7.87 -6.04 -5.64
N ALA A 86 8.92 -5.99 -4.82
CA ALA A 86 9.69 -4.76 -4.61
C ALA A 86 10.27 -4.23 -5.93
N GLY A 87 10.76 -5.11 -6.80
CA GLY A 87 11.29 -4.72 -8.11
C GLY A 87 10.24 -4.10 -9.03
N GLY A 88 9.02 -4.64 -9.05
CA GLY A 88 7.91 -4.05 -9.79
C GLY A 88 7.53 -2.66 -9.29
N LEU A 89 7.50 -2.46 -7.97
CA LEU A 89 7.20 -1.16 -7.36
C LEU A 89 8.36 -0.15 -7.52
N GLN A 90 9.61 -0.61 -7.56
CA GLN A 90 10.75 0.28 -7.86
C GLN A 90 10.66 0.88 -9.26
N LYS A 91 10.25 0.12 -10.27
CA LYS A 91 9.99 0.65 -11.62
C LYS A 91 8.90 1.72 -11.61
N LEU A 92 7.86 1.54 -10.81
CA LEU A 92 6.82 2.55 -10.63
C LEU A 92 7.37 3.82 -9.96
N CYS A 93 8.17 3.68 -8.89
CA CYS A 93 8.84 4.81 -8.26
C CYS A 93 9.77 5.54 -9.25
N GLN A 94 10.55 4.80 -10.04
CA GLN A 94 11.43 5.37 -11.06
C GLN A 94 10.64 6.18 -12.11
N PHE A 95 9.49 5.66 -12.54
CA PHE A 95 8.62 6.40 -13.45
C PHE A 95 8.19 7.75 -12.84
N TYR A 96 7.73 7.78 -11.59
CA TYR A 96 7.34 9.03 -10.93
C TYR A 96 8.52 9.99 -10.72
N MET A 97 9.71 9.49 -10.48
CA MET A 97 10.91 10.32 -10.34
C MET A 97 11.35 10.95 -11.65
N THR A 98 11.10 10.31 -12.79
CA THR A 98 11.65 10.74 -14.10
C THR A 98 10.60 11.25 -15.08
N THR A 99 9.31 11.06 -14.82
CA THR A 99 8.24 11.47 -15.74
C THR A 99 8.17 13.00 -15.90
N GLU A 100 8.00 13.45 -17.13
CA GLU A 100 7.75 14.86 -17.46
C GLU A 100 6.29 15.08 -17.94
N LYS A 101 5.42 14.08 -17.79
CA LYS A 101 4.00 14.20 -18.18
C LYS A 101 3.26 15.15 -17.25
N PRO A 102 2.61 16.22 -17.76
CA PRO A 102 2.00 17.28 -16.95
C PRO A 102 1.03 16.78 -15.89
N ALA A 103 0.15 15.82 -16.24
CA ALA A 103 -0.84 15.29 -15.31
C ALA A 103 -0.21 14.61 -14.09
N PHE A 104 0.92 13.90 -14.26
CA PHE A 104 1.63 13.28 -13.14
C PHE A 104 2.41 14.30 -12.32
N LEU A 105 3.00 15.32 -12.96
CA LEU A 105 3.65 16.42 -12.26
C LEU A 105 2.65 17.22 -11.42
N GLU A 106 1.49 17.51 -11.98
CA GLU A 106 0.40 18.16 -11.25
C GLU A 106 -0.04 17.31 -10.04
N ALA A 107 -0.26 16.02 -10.23
CA ALA A 107 -0.64 15.11 -9.16
C ALA A 107 0.38 15.07 -8.01
N MET A 108 1.68 15.07 -8.33
CA MET A 108 2.75 15.07 -7.34
C MET A 108 2.94 16.43 -6.65
N ASN A 109 2.77 17.54 -7.38
CA ASN A 109 3.03 18.89 -6.89
C ASN A 109 1.83 19.50 -6.15
N THR A 110 0.61 19.03 -6.43
CA THR A 110 -0.58 19.49 -5.70
C THR A 110 -0.48 19.10 -4.25
N SER A 111 -0.78 20.06 -3.36
CA SER A 111 -0.82 19.83 -1.93
C SER A 111 -2.07 20.46 -1.33
N ILE A 112 -2.92 19.62 -0.77
CA ILE A 112 -4.11 20.02 -0.01
C ILE A 112 -3.96 19.40 1.37
N PHE A 113 -3.55 20.20 2.34
CA PHE A 113 -3.08 19.73 3.65
C PHE A 113 -1.92 18.74 3.47
N GLU A 114 -2.03 17.52 4.01
CA GLU A 114 -1.03 16.45 3.88
C GLU A 114 -1.32 15.49 2.71
N ARG A 115 -2.06 15.91 1.68
CA ARG A 115 -2.43 15.10 0.53
C ARG A 115 -2.06 15.76 -0.79
N GLY A 116 -1.55 14.96 -1.72
CA GLY A 116 -1.50 15.27 -3.14
C GLY A 116 -2.70 14.65 -3.87
N LEU A 117 -2.72 14.71 -5.19
CA LEU A 117 -3.71 14.00 -5.99
C LEU A 117 -3.32 12.52 -6.09
N GLY A 118 -3.87 11.71 -5.17
CA GLY A 118 -3.58 10.28 -5.07
C GLY A 118 -2.32 9.94 -4.24
N PHE A 119 -1.69 10.92 -3.58
CA PHE A 119 -0.50 10.72 -2.77
C PHE A 119 -0.70 11.19 -1.33
N ASP A 120 0.02 10.53 -0.42
CA ASP A 120 0.24 10.96 0.95
C ASP A 120 1.50 11.85 0.98
N ARG A 121 1.40 13.01 1.62
CA ARG A 121 2.48 14.00 1.81
C ARG A 121 2.67 14.33 3.28
N SER A 122 2.20 13.46 4.17
CA SER A 122 2.37 13.60 5.60
C SER A 122 3.85 13.47 6.00
N ASN A 123 4.14 13.77 7.27
CA ASN A 123 5.48 13.68 7.84
C ASN A 123 6.05 12.25 7.95
N VAL A 124 5.35 11.25 7.44
CA VAL A 124 5.91 9.91 7.21
C VAL A 124 7.00 9.94 6.13
N PHE A 125 6.90 10.93 5.25
CA PHE A 125 7.84 11.16 4.16
C PHE A 125 8.59 12.48 4.39
N PRO A 126 9.93 12.51 4.25
CA PRO A 126 10.71 13.74 4.48
C PRO A 126 10.41 14.84 3.48
N ASP A 127 10.10 14.47 2.25
CA ASP A 127 9.67 15.31 1.13
C ASP A 127 9.03 14.44 0.04
N GLY A 128 8.79 15.00 -1.14
CA GLY A 128 8.26 14.28 -2.30
C GLY A 128 6.85 13.76 -2.06
N CYS A 129 6.61 12.55 -2.53
CA CYS A 129 5.31 11.90 -2.45
C CYS A 129 5.45 10.41 -2.16
N GLY A 130 4.43 9.84 -1.56
CA GLY A 130 4.34 8.42 -1.34
C GLY A 130 2.93 7.97 -1.06
N HIS A 131 2.79 6.75 -0.66
CA HIS A 131 1.58 6.24 -0.06
C HIS A 131 1.88 5.05 0.85
N SER A 132 1.17 4.98 1.95
CA SER A 132 1.24 3.86 2.89
C SER A 132 0.13 2.87 2.61
N GLY A 133 0.43 1.55 2.74
CA GLY A 133 -0.55 0.49 2.71
C GLY A 133 -1.01 0.11 4.12
N PHE A 134 -2.29 -0.23 4.24
CA PHE A 134 -2.92 -0.62 5.49
C PHE A 134 -2.21 -1.80 6.17
N THR A 135 -1.80 -2.80 5.40
CA THR A 135 -1.12 -4.01 5.91
C THR A 135 0.32 -3.79 6.37
N GLY A 136 0.92 -2.64 6.09
CA GLY A 136 2.29 -2.32 6.49
C GLY A 136 3.21 -1.86 5.37
N THR A 137 2.80 -2.01 4.12
CA THR A 137 3.59 -1.62 2.95
C THR A 137 3.65 -0.10 2.76
N SER A 138 4.64 0.39 2.04
CA SER A 138 4.68 1.75 1.52
C SER A 138 5.58 1.90 0.31
N ILE A 139 5.31 2.92 -0.48
CA ILE A 139 6.20 3.46 -1.49
C ILE A 139 6.45 4.94 -1.18
N TRP A 140 7.65 5.41 -1.47
CA TRP A 140 8.03 6.82 -1.39
C TRP A 140 8.98 7.15 -2.52
N PHE A 141 8.87 8.34 -3.07
CA PHE A 141 9.81 8.85 -4.07
C PHE A 141 9.99 10.35 -3.90
N SER A 142 11.26 10.76 -4.03
CA SER A 142 11.70 12.14 -3.98
C SER A 142 12.48 12.48 -5.25
N ARG A 143 12.00 13.43 -6.02
CA ARG A 143 12.70 13.96 -7.19
C ARG A 143 13.89 14.82 -6.77
N GLU A 144 13.80 15.48 -5.64
CA GLU A 144 14.85 16.32 -5.06
C GLU A 144 16.09 15.49 -4.69
N HIS A 145 15.86 14.35 -4.00
CA HIS A 145 16.93 13.48 -3.55
C HIS A 145 17.27 12.35 -4.53
N HIS A 146 16.55 12.24 -5.65
CA HIS A 146 16.67 11.14 -6.61
C HIS A 146 16.54 9.76 -5.96
N ILE A 147 15.63 9.62 -5.01
CA ILE A 147 15.41 8.38 -4.25
C ILE A 147 13.99 7.88 -4.49
N GLY A 148 13.87 6.57 -4.75
CA GLY A 148 12.64 5.83 -4.66
C GLY A 148 12.80 4.69 -3.65
N ALA A 149 11.92 4.61 -2.65
CA ALA A 149 11.94 3.59 -1.61
C ALA A 149 10.67 2.76 -1.63
N VAL A 150 10.83 1.46 -1.48
CA VAL A 150 9.75 0.48 -1.36
C VAL A 150 9.95 -0.28 -0.07
N ILE A 151 8.94 -0.26 0.80
CA ILE A 151 8.92 -1.02 2.06
C ILE A 151 7.78 -2.02 1.97
N LEU A 152 8.10 -3.32 2.02
CA LEU A 152 7.13 -4.40 2.03
C LEU A 152 7.20 -5.11 3.38
N THR A 153 6.43 -4.61 4.34
CA THR A 153 6.25 -5.21 5.65
C THR A 153 4.80 -5.59 5.88
N ASN A 154 4.58 -6.45 6.85
CA ASN A 154 3.24 -6.89 7.24
C ASN A 154 3.06 -6.78 8.76
N LYS A 155 2.21 -5.86 9.19
CA LYS A 155 1.98 -5.59 10.61
C LYS A 155 0.87 -6.42 11.25
N PHE A 156 0.08 -7.14 10.45
CA PHE A 156 -1.06 -7.91 10.96
C PHE A 156 -0.81 -9.42 11.01
N TYR A 157 0.19 -9.94 10.30
CA TYR A 157 0.61 -11.32 10.40
C TYR A 157 1.69 -11.44 11.48
N ARG A 158 1.28 -11.72 12.69
CA ARG A 158 2.12 -11.64 13.88
C ARG A 158 1.80 -12.75 14.87
N ILE A 159 2.70 -12.94 15.82
CA ILE A 159 2.51 -13.85 16.94
C ILE A 159 1.33 -13.37 17.79
N GLU A 160 0.47 -14.30 18.19
CA GLU A 160 -0.69 -13.99 19.05
C GLU A 160 -0.23 -13.32 20.35
N GLY A 161 -0.95 -12.27 20.74
CA GLY A 161 -0.65 -11.49 21.97
C GLY A 161 0.34 -10.32 21.78
N GLU A 162 1.06 -10.23 20.68
CA GLU A 162 1.93 -9.07 20.43
C GLU A 162 1.13 -7.87 19.89
N PRO A 163 1.35 -6.65 20.42
CA PRO A 163 0.72 -5.45 19.87
C PRO A 163 1.25 -5.16 18.46
N PRO A 164 0.45 -4.54 17.58
CA PRO A 164 0.96 -4.08 16.29
C PRO A 164 2.02 -3.00 16.53
N GLY A 165 3.19 -3.17 15.90
CA GLY A 165 4.20 -2.12 15.88
C GLY A 165 3.67 -0.85 15.18
N ASN A 166 4.26 0.31 15.52
CA ASN A 166 3.94 1.57 14.85
C ASN A 166 4.61 1.62 13.47
N SER A 167 3.91 1.18 12.47
CA SER A 167 4.44 1.12 11.10
C SER A 167 4.77 2.51 10.51
N ASN A 168 4.15 3.59 11.01
CA ASN A 168 4.49 4.94 10.54
C ASN A 168 5.78 5.45 11.15
N GLU A 169 6.09 5.13 12.40
CA GLU A 169 7.41 5.40 12.99
C GLU A 169 8.51 4.66 12.25
N PHE A 170 8.32 3.38 11.98
CA PHE A 170 9.26 2.58 11.21
C PHE A 170 9.50 3.15 9.81
N ARG A 171 8.42 3.45 9.06
CA ARG A 171 8.51 4.05 7.73
C ARG A 171 9.26 5.38 7.76
N ARG A 172 8.90 6.24 8.71
CA ARG A 172 9.54 7.53 8.90
C ARG A 172 11.04 7.37 9.17
N ALA A 173 11.41 6.52 10.12
CA ALA A 173 12.81 6.26 10.43
C ALA A 173 13.59 5.81 9.18
N VAL A 174 13.05 4.89 8.39
CA VAL A 174 13.69 4.43 7.16
C VAL A 174 13.80 5.54 6.11
N HIS A 175 12.70 6.27 5.83
CA HIS A 175 12.71 7.30 4.79
C HIS A 175 13.67 8.45 5.13
N TYR A 176 13.68 8.91 6.38
CA TYR A 176 14.59 9.98 6.82
C TYR A 176 16.04 9.52 6.83
N ALA A 177 16.34 8.29 7.26
CA ALA A 177 17.68 7.73 7.21
C ALA A 177 18.25 7.65 5.79
N LEU A 178 17.41 7.36 4.78
CA LEU A 178 17.83 7.31 3.38
C LEU A 178 18.36 8.66 2.84
N ILE A 179 17.98 9.77 3.45
CA ILE A 179 18.47 11.12 3.10
C ILE A 179 19.41 11.71 4.17
N GLY A 180 19.86 10.89 5.12
CA GLY A 180 20.78 11.31 6.16
C GLY A 180 20.21 12.31 7.16
N LYS A 181 18.89 12.30 7.38
CA LYS A 181 18.19 13.17 8.34
C LYS A 181 17.58 12.36 9.47
N GLU A 182 17.43 13.00 10.62
CA GLU A 182 16.63 12.47 11.72
C GLU A 182 15.16 12.83 11.53
N PRO A 183 14.22 11.90 11.83
CA PRO A 183 12.81 12.21 11.76
C PRO A 183 12.40 13.24 12.81
N PRO A 184 11.44 14.14 12.52
CA PRO A 184 10.95 15.11 13.50
C PRO A 184 10.30 14.38 14.70
N ILE A 185 10.52 14.93 15.88
CA ILE A 185 9.83 14.49 17.10
C ILE A 185 8.36 14.90 16.96
N ILE A 186 7.47 13.94 17.07
CA ILE A 186 6.03 14.19 17.09
C ILE A 186 5.60 14.29 18.55
N ALA A 187 5.11 15.47 18.92
CA ALA A 187 4.54 15.71 20.23
C ALA A 187 3.17 15.02 20.40
#